data_a6454a38074be0067b7b2637137241bf
#
_entry.id   a6454a38074be0067b7b2637137241bf
#
_cell.length_a   1.000
_cell.length_b   1.000
_cell.length_c   1.000
_cell.angle_alpha   90.00
_cell.angle_beta   90.00
_cell.angle_gamma   90.00
#
_symmetry.space_group_name_H-M   'P 1'
#
loop_
_entity.id
_entity.type
_entity.pdbx_description
1 polymer ?
#
loop_
_entity_poly.entity_id
_entity_poly.type
_entity_poly.pdbx_seq_one_letter_code
_entity_poly.pdbx_strand_id
1 'polypeptide(L)'
;HGVSRFDPTSIPDPEVAPAESFSSAFGRTLSAAGNTDKTLCAITAAMKYGTGLQFFSHAHPERFFDVGMAEQHAVTFAAGLASKGMLPVVCIYSTFLQRSYDQIIHDVNLLHENVVFAVDRAGFVPEDGETHQGIYDPAFLSQTGMPIYSPSNYEELRHWLPILLSHEMQGPRA
;
A
#
# COMPACT_ATOMS: atom_id res chain seq x y z
N HIS A 1 18.51 -0.90 -2.91
CA HIS A 1 18.31 0.15 -1.93
C HIS A 1 19.52 1.04 -1.96
N GLY A 2 19.38 2.28 -2.50
CA GLY A 2 20.38 3.31 -2.31
C GLY A 2 20.52 3.56 -0.82
N VAL A 3 21.72 3.37 -0.29
CA VAL A 3 22.03 3.80 1.07
C VAL A 3 21.86 5.31 1.07
N SER A 4 20.84 5.82 1.75
CA SER A 4 20.76 7.25 2.05
C SER A 4 22.10 7.65 2.65
N ARG A 5 22.65 8.80 2.24
CA ARG A 5 23.91 9.30 2.80
C ARG A 5 23.80 9.25 4.31
N PHE A 6 24.64 8.43 4.93
CA PHE A 6 24.77 8.42 6.37
C PHE A 6 25.37 9.77 6.78
N ASP A 7 24.56 10.60 7.40
CA ASP A 7 25.03 11.81 8.05
C ASP A 7 25.22 11.51 9.55
N PRO A 8 26.47 11.37 10.02
CA PRO A 8 26.73 11.07 11.43
C PRO A 8 26.29 12.19 12.38
N THR A 9 25.96 13.39 11.87
CA THR A 9 25.43 14.50 12.67
C THR A 9 23.91 14.44 12.81
N SER A 10 23.24 13.61 12.02
CA SER A 10 21.80 13.39 12.05
C SER A 10 21.37 12.19 12.91
N ILE A 11 22.16 11.86 13.95
CA ILE A 11 21.72 10.87 14.93
C ILE A 11 20.47 11.43 15.60
N PRO A 12 19.30 10.78 15.44
CA PRO A 12 18.08 11.28 16.09
C PRO A 12 18.31 11.35 17.59
N ASP A 13 17.92 12.46 18.19
CA ASP A 13 17.91 12.57 19.64
C ASP A 13 17.07 11.43 20.21
N PRO A 14 17.64 10.51 21.01
CA PRO A 14 16.92 9.37 21.56
C PRO A 14 15.75 9.78 22.47
N GLU A 15 15.70 11.03 22.91
CA GLU A 15 14.60 11.58 23.71
C GLU A 15 13.44 12.12 22.86
N VAL A 16 13.65 12.33 21.55
CA VAL A 16 12.57 12.73 20.62
C VAL A 16 12.02 11.48 19.96
N ALA A 17 10.82 11.06 20.36
CA ALA A 17 10.11 9.99 19.66
C ALA A 17 9.96 10.39 18.18
N PRO A 18 10.34 9.51 17.22
CA PRO A 18 10.20 9.82 15.81
C PRO A 18 8.75 10.18 15.51
N ALA A 19 8.54 11.29 14.80
CA ALA A 19 7.20 11.69 14.38
C ALA A 19 6.53 10.53 13.62
N GLU A 20 5.27 10.27 13.91
CA GLU A 20 4.51 9.25 13.19
C GLU A 20 4.45 9.61 11.70
N SER A 21 4.76 8.66 10.82
CA SER A 21 4.61 8.82 9.38
C SER A 21 3.26 8.25 8.92
N PHE A 22 2.77 8.69 7.76
CA PHE A 22 1.58 8.11 7.15
C PHE A 22 1.72 6.60 6.95
N SER A 23 2.87 6.14 6.46
CA SER A 23 3.15 4.70 6.27
C SER A 23 3.11 3.94 7.60
N SER A 24 3.61 4.53 8.70
CA SER A 24 3.54 3.90 10.03
C SER A 24 2.11 3.85 10.57
N ALA A 25 1.34 4.93 10.41
CA ALA A 25 -0.06 4.99 10.82
C ALA A 25 -0.90 3.97 10.02
N PHE A 26 -0.70 3.90 8.71
CA PHE A 26 -1.31 2.91 7.83
C PHE A 26 -0.98 1.48 8.27
N GLY A 27 0.31 1.16 8.39
CA GLY A 27 0.75 -0.21 8.71
C GLY A 27 0.26 -0.71 10.06
N ARG A 28 0.20 0.16 11.08
CA ARG A 28 -0.38 -0.18 12.40
C ARG A 28 -1.88 -0.43 12.31
N THR A 29 -2.61 0.42 11.58
CA THR A 29 -4.07 0.28 11.40
C THR A 29 -4.40 -1.00 10.62
N LEU A 30 -3.66 -1.28 9.55
CA LEU A 30 -3.80 -2.50 8.76
C LEU A 30 -3.50 -3.75 9.60
N SER A 31 -2.42 -3.72 10.39
CA SER A 31 -2.06 -4.82 11.29
C SER A 31 -3.15 -5.08 12.33
N ALA A 32 -3.74 -4.03 12.90
CA ALA A 32 -4.86 -4.16 13.84
C ALA A 32 -6.10 -4.77 13.18
N ALA A 33 -6.45 -4.35 11.96
CA ALA A 33 -7.55 -4.93 11.18
C ALA A 33 -7.33 -6.44 10.91
N GLY A 34 -6.09 -6.85 10.62
CA GLY A 34 -5.73 -8.27 10.42
C GLY A 34 -5.94 -9.16 11.64
N ASN A 35 -6.08 -8.60 12.86
CA ASN A 35 -6.43 -9.39 14.04
C ASN A 35 -7.86 -9.90 13.98
N THR A 36 -8.77 -9.11 13.45
CA THR A 36 -10.21 -9.41 13.39
C THR A 36 -10.63 -10.06 12.09
N ASP A 37 -10.05 -9.61 10.97
CA ASP A 37 -10.33 -10.19 9.65
C ASP A 37 -9.21 -11.13 9.20
N LYS A 38 -9.52 -12.41 9.10
CA LYS A 38 -8.57 -13.46 8.67
C LYS A 38 -8.46 -13.58 7.16
N THR A 39 -9.33 -12.96 6.40
CA THR A 39 -9.25 -12.91 4.93
C THR A 39 -8.27 -11.83 4.46
N LEU A 40 -7.99 -10.84 5.31
CA LEU A 40 -7.09 -9.74 5.00
C LEU A 40 -5.66 -10.25 4.83
N CYS A 41 -5.04 -9.93 3.70
CA CYS A 41 -3.64 -10.20 3.42
C CYS A 41 -2.95 -8.97 2.81
N ALA A 42 -1.66 -8.85 2.99
CA ALA A 42 -0.87 -7.71 2.51
C ALA A 42 0.21 -8.16 1.53
N ILE A 43 0.32 -7.45 0.41
CA ILE A 43 1.24 -7.76 -0.68
C ILE A 43 2.09 -6.53 -0.97
N THR A 44 3.38 -6.71 -1.19
CA THR A 44 4.29 -5.65 -1.62
C THR A 44 5.33 -6.18 -2.61
N ALA A 45 6.04 -5.27 -3.25
CA ALA A 45 7.09 -5.56 -4.22
C ALA A 45 8.43 -4.96 -3.74
N ALA A 46 9.07 -5.58 -2.75
CA ALA A 46 10.32 -5.16 -2.10
C ALA A 46 10.24 -3.80 -1.37
N MET A 47 9.03 -3.38 -0.94
CA MET A 47 8.78 -2.06 -0.31
C MET A 47 8.25 -2.19 1.13
N LYS A 48 8.49 -3.30 1.81
CA LYS A 48 7.92 -3.60 3.14
C LYS A 48 8.06 -2.48 4.16
N TYR A 49 9.25 -1.92 4.29
CA TYR A 49 9.50 -0.87 5.29
C TYR A 49 8.96 0.49 4.88
N GLY A 50 9.09 0.84 3.62
CA GLY A 50 8.62 2.12 3.09
C GLY A 50 7.11 2.26 3.07
N THR A 51 6.37 1.15 2.97
CA THR A 51 4.91 1.10 3.01
C THR A 51 4.34 0.82 4.41
N GLY A 52 5.18 0.72 5.44
CA GLY A 52 4.74 0.45 6.81
C GLY A 52 4.33 -1.00 7.07
N LEU A 53 4.55 -1.93 6.13
CA LEU A 53 4.10 -3.32 6.25
C LEU A 53 4.91 -4.17 7.23
N GLN A 54 5.98 -3.65 7.85
CA GLN A 54 6.72 -4.37 8.89
C GLN A 54 5.82 -4.74 10.07
N PHE A 55 4.80 -3.93 10.40
CA PHE A 55 3.86 -4.23 11.48
C PHE A 55 2.96 -5.41 11.13
N PHE A 56 2.39 -5.41 9.91
CA PHE A 56 1.55 -6.51 9.44
C PHE A 56 2.35 -7.79 9.27
N SER A 57 3.53 -7.73 8.65
CA SER A 57 4.38 -8.92 8.42
C SER A 57 4.86 -9.57 9.71
N HIS A 58 5.03 -8.80 10.80
CA HIS A 58 5.40 -9.33 12.11
C HIS A 58 4.21 -10.01 12.80
N ALA A 59 3.03 -9.40 12.73
CA ALA A 59 1.83 -9.91 13.40
C ALA A 59 1.12 -11.05 12.64
N HIS A 60 1.23 -11.04 11.30
CA HIS A 60 0.51 -11.96 10.40
C HIS A 60 1.44 -12.48 9.28
N PRO A 61 2.54 -13.16 9.61
CA PRO A 61 3.54 -13.58 8.62
C PRO A 61 2.98 -14.51 7.54
N GLU A 62 1.96 -15.31 7.87
CA GLU A 62 1.31 -16.25 6.96
C GLU A 62 0.38 -15.60 5.92
N ARG A 63 0.10 -14.32 6.09
CA ARG A 63 -0.76 -13.51 5.20
C ARG A 63 -0.03 -12.28 4.64
N PHE A 64 1.29 -12.26 4.77
CA PHE A 64 2.16 -11.24 4.20
C PHE A 64 2.98 -11.83 3.07
N PHE A 65 2.96 -11.16 1.92
CA PHE A 65 3.66 -11.60 0.71
C PHE A 65 4.53 -10.47 0.16
N ASP A 66 5.83 -10.70 0.07
CA ASP A 66 6.75 -9.83 -0.65
C ASP A 66 7.21 -10.56 -1.91
N VAL A 67 6.76 -10.08 -3.07
CA VAL A 67 7.03 -10.72 -4.37
C VAL A 67 8.35 -10.27 -5.00
N GLY A 68 9.14 -9.46 -4.30
CA GLY A 68 10.32 -8.83 -4.87
C GLY A 68 9.95 -7.70 -5.84
N MET A 69 10.88 -7.24 -6.66
CA MET A 69 10.64 -6.16 -7.63
C MET A 69 9.83 -6.66 -8.84
N ALA A 70 8.57 -7.04 -8.58
CA ALA A 70 7.67 -7.63 -9.56
C ALA A 70 6.24 -7.11 -9.36
N GLU A 71 6.05 -5.81 -9.58
CA GLU A 71 4.79 -5.09 -9.32
C GLU A 71 3.61 -5.69 -10.09
N GLN A 72 3.82 -6.07 -11.35
CA GLN A 72 2.80 -6.73 -12.17
C GLN A 72 2.34 -8.04 -11.53
N HIS A 73 3.31 -8.84 -11.04
CA HIS A 73 2.99 -10.09 -10.36
C HIS A 73 2.22 -9.85 -9.06
N ALA A 74 2.56 -8.80 -8.31
CA ALA A 74 1.83 -8.43 -7.10
C ALA A 74 0.34 -8.21 -7.37
N VAL A 75 0.01 -7.52 -8.45
CA VAL A 75 -1.39 -7.21 -8.82
C VAL A 75 -2.13 -8.46 -9.32
N THR A 76 -1.54 -9.24 -10.22
CA THR A 76 -2.14 -10.49 -10.71
C THR A 76 -2.33 -11.50 -9.56
N PHE A 77 -1.35 -11.60 -8.66
CA PHE A 77 -1.44 -12.47 -7.48
C PHE A 77 -2.56 -12.01 -6.54
N ALA A 78 -2.71 -10.69 -6.33
CA ALA A 78 -3.82 -10.14 -5.56
C ALA A 78 -5.18 -10.50 -6.17
N ALA A 79 -5.35 -10.37 -7.49
CA ALA A 79 -6.57 -10.77 -8.17
C ALA A 79 -6.89 -12.25 -7.94
N GLY A 80 -5.88 -13.12 -8.03
CA GLY A 80 -6.03 -14.55 -7.75
C GLY A 80 -6.46 -14.85 -6.31
N LEU A 81 -5.94 -14.13 -5.33
CA LEU A 81 -6.34 -14.25 -3.92
C LEU A 81 -7.78 -13.73 -3.71
N ALA A 82 -8.13 -12.59 -4.31
CA ALA A 82 -9.46 -11.99 -4.22
C ALA A 82 -10.53 -12.93 -4.80
N SER A 83 -10.26 -13.60 -5.94
CA SER A 83 -11.16 -14.59 -6.54
C SER A 83 -11.44 -15.81 -5.66
N LYS A 84 -10.63 -16.00 -4.60
CA LYS A 84 -10.81 -17.07 -3.59
C LYS A 84 -11.33 -16.55 -2.25
N GLY A 85 -11.84 -15.32 -2.22
CA GLY A 85 -12.49 -14.73 -1.04
C GLY A 85 -11.53 -14.09 -0.04
N MET A 86 -10.25 -13.92 -0.39
CA MET A 86 -9.34 -13.09 0.39
C MET A 86 -9.59 -11.60 0.12
N LEU A 87 -9.15 -10.74 1.03
CA LEU A 87 -9.10 -9.30 0.85
C LEU A 87 -7.65 -8.84 0.77
N PRO A 88 -7.03 -8.86 -0.41
CA PRO A 88 -5.65 -8.43 -0.58
C PRO A 88 -5.53 -6.90 -0.57
N VAL A 89 -4.52 -6.41 0.15
CA VAL A 89 -4.08 -5.02 0.15
C VAL A 89 -2.72 -4.96 -0.53
N VAL A 90 -2.67 -4.37 -1.71
CA VAL A 90 -1.45 -4.20 -2.52
C VAL A 90 -0.80 -2.87 -2.16
N CYS A 91 0.36 -2.93 -1.51
CA CYS A 91 1.07 -1.76 -0.98
C CYS A 91 2.32 -1.49 -1.81
N ILE A 92 2.25 -0.52 -2.71
CA ILE A 92 3.28 -0.19 -3.69
C ILE A 92 3.41 1.34 -3.79
N TYR A 93 4.63 1.83 -4.04
CA TYR A 93 4.86 3.24 -4.30
C TYR A 93 4.19 3.68 -5.62
N SER A 94 3.61 4.86 -5.63
CA SER A 94 2.92 5.45 -6.77
C SER A 94 3.70 5.28 -8.08
N THR A 95 4.97 5.71 -8.11
CA THR A 95 5.80 5.64 -9.31
C THR A 95 6.01 4.21 -9.83
N PHE A 96 6.03 3.20 -8.94
CA PHE A 96 6.23 1.81 -9.35
C PHE A 96 4.92 1.10 -9.70
N LEU A 97 3.80 1.55 -9.14
CA LEU A 97 2.48 0.98 -9.45
C LEU A 97 2.09 1.17 -10.93
N GLN A 98 2.60 2.20 -11.59
CA GLN A 98 2.34 2.42 -13.01
C GLN A 98 2.80 1.25 -13.91
N ARG A 99 3.78 0.43 -13.47
CA ARG A 99 4.19 -0.78 -14.19
C ARG A 99 3.10 -1.85 -14.25
N SER A 100 2.14 -1.78 -13.35
CA SER A 100 1.05 -2.75 -13.21
C SER A 100 -0.27 -2.25 -13.80
N TYR A 101 -0.26 -1.19 -14.59
CA TYR A 101 -1.46 -0.56 -15.11
C TYR A 101 -2.33 -1.54 -15.92
N ASP A 102 -1.72 -2.34 -16.77
CA ASP A 102 -2.40 -3.37 -17.53
C ASP A 102 -3.06 -4.42 -16.60
N GLN A 103 -2.35 -4.92 -15.61
CA GLN A 103 -2.86 -5.89 -14.65
C GLN A 103 -3.98 -5.31 -13.77
N ILE A 104 -3.89 -4.03 -13.40
CA ILE A 104 -4.96 -3.34 -12.69
C ILE A 104 -6.24 -3.32 -13.52
N ILE A 105 -6.14 -3.01 -14.81
CA ILE A 105 -7.29 -3.00 -15.72
C ILE A 105 -7.81 -4.41 -15.94
N HIS A 106 -6.94 -5.31 -16.39
CA HIS A 106 -7.33 -6.60 -16.94
C HIS A 106 -7.65 -7.63 -15.86
N ASP A 107 -6.77 -7.76 -14.85
CA ASP A 107 -6.90 -8.83 -13.86
C ASP A 107 -7.79 -8.43 -12.68
N VAL A 108 -7.89 -7.13 -12.38
CA VAL A 108 -8.62 -6.65 -11.20
C VAL A 108 -9.90 -5.93 -11.60
N ASN A 109 -9.80 -4.87 -12.42
CA ASN A 109 -10.94 -4.00 -12.67
C ASN A 109 -12.01 -4.63 -13.56
N LEU A 110 -11.63 -5.26 -14.67
CA LEU A 110 -12.57 -5.93 -15.57
C LEU A 110 -13.29 -7.12 -14.90
N LEU A 111 -12.60 -7.80 -13.99
CA LEU A 111 -13.16 -8.93 -13.23
C LEU A 111 -13.89 -8.46 -11.95
N HIS A 112 -13.85 -7.15 -11.65
CA HIS A 112 -14.43 -6.57 -10.46
C HIS A 112 -13.94 -7.22 -9.15
N GLU A 113 -12.66 -7.60 -9.12
CA GLU A 113 -12.05 -8.27 -7.98
C GLU A 113 -11.90 -7.32 -6.78
N ASN A 114 -12.12 -7.84 -5.60
CA ASN A 114 -12.09 -7.08 -4.36
C ASN A 114 -10.66 -6.85 -3.86
N VAL A 115 -9.94 -5.92 -4.48
CA VAL A 115 -8.54 -5.58 -4.19
C VAL A 115 -8.45 -4.14 -3.68
N VAL A 116 -7.70 -3.92 -2.61
CA VAL A 116 -7.38 -2.59 -2.10
C VAL A 116 -5.95 -2.21 -2.51
N PHE A 117 -5.80 -1.07 -3.17
CA PHE A 117 -4.49 -0.52 -3.53
C PHE A 117 -4.09 0.55 -2.52
N ALA A 118 -3.08 0.29 -1.70
CA ALA A 118 -2.48 1.27 -0.80
C ALA A 118 -1.27 1.91 -1.49
N VAL A 119 -1.50 3.07 -2.08
CA VAL A 119 -0.50 3.78 -2.88
C VAL A 119 0.32 4.69 -1.97
N ASP A 120 1.55 4.30 -1.68
CA ASP A 120 2.48 5.10 -0.90
C ASP A 120 3.30 6.04 -1.81
N ARG A 121 3.91 7.07 -1.29
CA ARG A 121 4.68 8.07 -2.05
C ARG A 121 3.84 8.76 -3.14
N ALA A 122 2.54 8.99 -2.91
CA ALA A 122 1.72 9.81 -3.78
C ALA A 122 2.11 11.30 -3.61
N GLY A 123 2.17 12.04 -4.72
CA GLY A 123 2.59 13.44 -4.74
C GLY A 123 4.12 13.63 -4.85
N PHE A 124 4.59 14.79 -4.40
CA PHE A 124 6.02 15.10 -4.38
C PHE A 124 6.70 14.49 -3.15
N VAL A 125 7.79 13.77 -3.40
CA VAL A 125 8.56 13.07 -2.37
C VAL A 125 9.97 13.66 -2.29
N PRO A 126 10.30 14.44 -1.26
CA PRO A 126 11.56 15.19 -1.23
C PRO A 126 12.79 14.31 -1.00
N GLU A 127 12.66 13.16 -0.34
CA GLU A 127 13.79 12.34 0.11
C GLU A 127 14.22 11.26 -0.89
N ASP A 128 13.34 10.83 -1.78
CA ASP A 128 13.58 9.68 -2.66
C ASP A 128 14.05 10.06 -4.08
N GLY A 129 14.24 11.36 -4.36
CA GLY A 129 14.77 11.87 -5.62
C GLY A 129 13.78 11.87 -6.78
N GLU A 130 14.28 12.17 -7.98
CA GLU A 130 13.47 12.42 -9.19
C GLU A 130 12.67 11.20 -9.66
N THR A 131 13.16 10.00 -9.39
CA THR A 131 12.57 8.75 -9.88
C THR A 131 11.39 8.23 -9.04
N HIS A 132 11.12 8.85 -7.89
CA HIS A 132 10.12 8.39 -6.94
C HIS A 132 8.92 9.33 -6.81
N GLN A 133 8.77 10.28 -7.73
CA GLN A 133 7.66 11.25 -7.68
C GLN A 133 6.34 10.60 -8.07
N GLY A 134 5.35 10.68 -7.18
CA GLY A 134 4.05 10.04 -7.34
C GLY A 134 2.99 11.00 -7.89
N ILE A 135 3.17 11.48 -9.12
CA ILE A 135 2.31 12.51 -9.72
C ILE A 135 1.31 11.98 -10.74
N TYR A 136 1.41 10.71 -11.12
CA TYR A 136 0.60 10.13 -12.19
C TYR A 136 -0.49 9.16 -11.70
N ASP A 137 -0.42 8.69 -10.47
CA ASP A 137 -1.35 7.68 -9.92
C ASP A 137 -2.83 8.12 -9.98
N PRO A 138 -3.23 9.36 -9.63
CA PRO A 138 -4.63 9.74 -9.76
C PRO A 138 -5.11 9.70 -11.21
N ALA A 139 -4.23 10.06 -12.17
CA ALA A 139 -4.59 10.11 -13.58
C ALA A 139 -4.84 8.71 -14.16
N PHE A 140 -3.94 7.74 -13.91
CA PHE A 140 -4.12 6.41 -14.48
C PHE A 140 -5.14 5.56 -13.69
N LEU A 141 -5.24 5.73 -12.37
CA LEU A 141 -6.24 5.02 -11.57
C LEU A 141 -7.67 5.51 -11.84
N SER A 142 -7.87 6.83 -12.03
CA SER A 142 -9.19 7.37 -12.34
C SER A 142 -9.76 6.84 -13.66
N GLN A 143 -8.92 6.49 -14.63
CA GLN A 143 -9.35 5.93 -15.91
C GLN A 143 -9.98 4.53 -15.75
N THR A 144 -9.68 3.83 -14.68
CA THR A 144 -10.29 2.51 -14.41
C THR A 144 -11.70 2.61 -13.82
N GLY A 145 -12.11 3.81 -13.36
CA GLY A 145 -13.38 4.03 -12.67
C GLY A 145 -13.39 3.58 -11.21
N MET A 146 -12.27 3.06 -10.67
CA MET A 146 -12.24 2.69 -9.25
C MET A 146 -12.28 3.92 -8.34
N PRO A 147 -12.93 3.84 -7.17
CA PRO A 147 -12.89 4.89 -6.18
C PRO A 147 -11.47 5.13 -5.65
N ILE A 148 -11.07 6.40 -5.55
CA ILE A 148 -9.78 6.82 -5.02
C ILE A 148 -10.02 7.68 -3.78
N TYR A 149 -9.33 7.36 -2.68
CA TYR A 149 -9.40 8.05 -1.41
C TYR A 149 -8.03 8.64 -1.07
N SER A 150 -7.99 9.93 -0.79
CA SER A 150 -6.74 10.63 -0.48
C SER A 150 -6.85 11.32 0.89
N PRO A 151 -6.57 10.61 1.99
CA PRO A 151 -6.65 11.19 3.32
C PRO A 151 -5.60 12.29 3.50
N SER A 152 -6.01 13.44 4.03
CA SER A 152 -5.15 14.61 4.23
C SER A 152 -4.39 14.60 5.56
N ASN A 153 -4.82 13.76 6.50
CA ASN A 153 -4.25 13.66 7.84
C ASN A 153 -4.42 12.24 8.41
N TYR A 154 -3.78 11.98 9.57
CA TYR A 154 -3.81 10.68 10.21
C TYR A 154 -5.20 10.25 10.71
N GLU A 155 -6.05 11.22 11.09
CA GLU A 155 -7.41 10.93 11.58
C GLU A 155 -8.29 10.46 10.43
N GLU A 156 -8.21 11.13 9.28
CA GLU A 156 -8.89 10.69 8.06
C GLU A 156 -8.41 9.31 7.61
N LEU A 157 -7.11 9.06 7.63
CA LEU A 157 -6.56 7.73 7.31
C LEU A 157 -7.13 6.65 8.22
N ARG A 158 -7.13 6.88 9.54
CA ARG A 158 -7.67 5.93 10.52
C ARG A 158 -9.18 5.76 10.41
N HIS A 159 -9.89 6.77 9.94
CA HIS A 159 -11.33 6.71 9.69
C HIS A 159 -11.65 5.91 8.41
N TRP A 160 -11.00 6.26 7.29
CA TRP A 160 -11.30 5.66 6.00
C TRP A 160 -10.77 4.23 5.84
N LEU A 161 -9.58 3.93 6.35
CA LEU A 161 -8.96 2.64 6.12
C LEU A 161 -9.82 1.45 6.58
N PRO A 162 -10.42 1.44 7.78
CA PRO A 162 -11.34 0.36 8.18
C PRO A 162 -12.56 0.22 7.27
N ILE A 163 -13.09 1.33 6.74
CA ILE A 163 -14.20 1.33 5.79
C ILE A 163 -13.77 0.69 4.46
N LEU A 164 -12.58 1.07 3.96
CA LEU A 164 -12.01 0.52 2.73
C LEU A 164 -11.67 -0.98 2.86
N LEU A 165 -11.38 -1.44 4.06
CA LEU A 165 -11.13 -2.85 4.36
C LEU A 165 -12.41 -3.63 4.69
N SER A 166 -13.57 -2.98 4.64
CA SER A 166 -14.86 -3.64 4.90
C SER A 166 -15.28 -4.53 3.73
N HIS A 167 -15.85 -5.68 4.04
CA HIS A 167 -16.49 -6.57 3.06
C HIS A 167 -17.82 -6.02 2.51
N GLU A 168 -18.32 -4.92 3.08
CA GLU A 168 -19.50 -4.21 2.54
C GLU A 168 -19.15 -3.46 1.24
N MET A 169 -17.88 -3.08 1.07
CA MET A 169 -17.39 -2.51 -0.18
C MET A 169 -16.98 -3.62 -1.14
N GLN A 170 -17.47 -3.55 -2.35
CA GLN A 170 -17.18 -4.52 -3.40
C GLN A 170 -16.37 -3.86 -4.52
N GLY A 171 -15.53 -4.66 -5.17
CA GLY A 171 -14.69 -4.21 -6.28
C GLY A 171 -13.40 -3.50 -5.85
N PRO A 172 -12.56 -3.13 -6.83
CA PRO A 172 -11.27 -2.49 -6.59
C PRO A 172 -11.40 -1.04 -6.08
N ARG A 173 -10.47 -0.64 -5.22
CA ARG A 173 -10.37 0.72 -4.66
C ARG A 173 -8.94 1.08 -4.27
N ALA A 174 -8.61 2.36 -4.30
CA ALA A 174 -7.30 2.89 -3.96
C ALA A 174 -7.38 4.01 -2.92
#